data_b9cc8d9ce9624381a87f3bb44b321337
#
_entry.id   b9cc8d9ce9624381a87f3bb44b321337
#
_cell.length_a   1.000
_cell.length_b   1.000
_cell.length_c   1.000
_cell.angle_alpha   90.00
_cell.angle_beta   90.00
_cell.angle_gamma   90.00
#
_symmetry.space_group_name_H-M   'P 1'
#
loop_
_entity.id
_entity.type
_entity.pdbx_description
1 polymer ?
#
loop_
_entity_poly.entity_id
_entity_poly.type
_entity_poly.pdbx_seq_one_letter_code
_entity_poly.pdbx_strand_id
1 'polypeptide(L)'
;TGNGDFLMSSVDICGDYIIDPPPHDKNYFNSHLIAVNNYFNTVSHNAFGIDLDKSVIFPASNDSSYRLNRPMNYYNQLGMDNEHEKRITTLLKDAIEKAYEVDKIDFNNFDLIAVIHPGLGQDFKLPFLDPTPEDIPSTFVDRKMIEKYFDKPFIVGNSSVDKGIILPESQN
;
A
#
# COMPACT_ATOMS: atom_id res chain seq x y z
N THR A 1 14.12 1.45 -3.11
CA THR A 1 14.87 2.56 -3.75
C THR A 1 15.18 3.63 -2.72
N GLY A 2 16.42 4.16 -2.68
CA GLY A 2 16.89 5.05 -1.61
C GLY A 2 16.22 6.43 -1.56
N ASN A 3 15.40 6.78 -2.53
CA ASN A 3 14.68 8.05 -2.62
C ASN A 3 13.16 7.95 -2.33
N GLY A 4 12.67 6.73 -2.01
CA GLY A 4 11.25 6.49 -1.70
C GLY A 4 10.32 6.53 -2.90
N ASP A 5 10.82 6.34 -4.12
CA ASP A 5 10.03 6.14 -5.33
C ASP A 5 9.89 4.66 -5.65
N PHE A 6 8.86 4.32 -6.42
CA PHE A 6 8.74 2.99 -7.00
C PHE A 6 9.90 2.69 -7.96
N LEU A 7 10.18 1.40 -8.17
CA LEU A 7 11.27 0.94 -9.03
C LEU A 7 10.92 1.19 -10.51
N MET A 8 11.48 2.24 -11.09
CA MET A 8 11.20 2.63 -12.47
C MET A 8 12.31 2.25 -13.44
N SER A 9 13.53 1.96 -12.96
CA SER A 9 14.68 1.65 -13.79
C SER A 9 15.60 0.62 -13.14
N SER A 10 16.23 -0.22 -13.97
CA SER A 10 17.22 -1.19 -13.51
C SER A 10 18.46 -0.59 -12.86
N VAL A 11 18.73 0.69 -13.07
CA VAL A 11 19.84 1.39 -12.40
C VAL A 11 19.58 1.65 -10.91
N ASP A 12 18.31 1.55 -10.49
CA ASP A 12 17.90 1.75 -9.09
C ASP A 12 18.03 0.47 -8.23
N ILE A 13 18.48 -0.63 -8.84
CA ILE A 13 18.57 -1.94 -8.21
C ILE A 13 19.95 -2.15 -7.61
N CYS A 14 20.00 -2.62 -6.38
CA CYS A 14 21.23 -3.09 -5.74
C CYS A 14 21.36 -4.62 -5.90
N GLY A 15 22.30 -5.06 -6.74
CA GLY A 15 22.60 -6.47 -6.94
C GLY A 15 22.14 -7.05 -8.28
N ASP A 16 22.50 -8.32 -8.51
CA ASP A 16 22.32 -8.99 -9.80
C ASP A 16 21.00 -9.78 -9.91
N TYR A 17 20.25 -9.90 -8.84
CA TYR A 17 19.03 -10.70 -8.78
C TYR A 17 17.77 -9.83 -8.74
N ILE A 18 16.95 -9.93 -9.77
CA ILE A 18 15.71 -9.19 -9.92
C ILE A 18 14.57 -10.21 -10.06
N ILE A 19 13.71 -10.26 -9.04
CA ILE A 19 12.49 -11.09 -9.09
C ILE A 19 11.47 -10.39 -10.00
N ASP A 20 11.23 -9.10 -9.73
CA ASP A 20 10.30 -8.29 -10.48
C ASP A 20 11.05 -7.19 -11.23
N PRO A 21 11.21 -7.30 -12.56
CA PRO A 21 11.94 -6.29 -13.33
C PRO A 21 11.13 -4.99 -13.47
N PRO A 22 11.81 -3.83 -13.42
CA PRO A 22 11.18 -2.54 -13.69
C PRO A 22 10.68 -2.41 -15.14
N PRO A 23 9.75 -1.46 -15.44
CA PRO A 23 9.26 -0.43 -14.54
C PRO A 23 8.07 -0.90 -13.70
N HIS A 24 7.99 -0.44 -12.44
CA HIS A 24 6.82 -0.67 -11.58
C HIS A 24 5.84 0.50 -11.70
N ASP A 25 5.29 0.62 -12.90
CA ASP A 25 4.28 1.60 -13.28
C ASP A 25 2.85 1.09 -13.05
N LYS A 26 1.85 1.81 -13.55
CA LYS A 26 0.45 1.38 -13.48
C LYS A 26 0.17 0.04 -14.14
N ASN A 27 0.88 -0.31 -15.22
CA ASN A 27 0.68 -1.59 -15.89
C ASN A 27 1.17 -2.73 -15.02
N TYR A 28 2.29 -2.54 -14.32
CA TYR A 28 2.79 -3.48 -13.33
C TYR A 28 1.72 -3.76 -12.26
N PHE A 29 1.21 -2.74 -11.59
CA PHE A 29 0.19 -2.92 -10.56
C PHE A 29 -1.15 -3.44 -11.10
N ASN A 30 -1.54 -3.03 -12.31
CA ASN A 30 -2.73 -3.58 -12.97
C ASN A 30 -2.59 -5.09 -13.25
N SER A 31 -1.39 -5.54 -13.63
CA SER A 31 -1.10 -6.97 -13.82
C SER A 31 -1.26 -7.77 -12.52
N HIS A 32 -0.90 -7.18 -11.37
CA HIS A 32 -1.14 -7.79 -10.05
C HIS A 32 -2.65 -7.89 -9.74
N LEU A 33 -3.43 -6.85 -10.02
CA LEU A 33 -4.90 -6.91 -9.85
C LEU A 33 -5.52 -8.02 -10.71
N ILE A 34 -5.08 -8.16 -11.95
CA ILE A 34 -5.52 -9.25 -12.85
C ILE A 34 -5.13 -10.62 -12.27
N ALA A 35 -3.90 -10.77 -11.79
CA ALA A 35 -3.44 -12.03 -11.21
C ALA A 35 -4.23 -12.41 -9.95
N VAL A 36 -4.47 -11.45 -9.06
CA VAL A 36 -5.28 -11.63 -7.85
C VAL A 36 -6.73 -11.98 -8.20
N ASN A 37 -7.32 -11.29 -9.19
CA ASN A 37 -8.66 -11.62 -9.68
C ASN A 37 -8.74 -13.05 -10.23
N ASN A 38 -7.78 -13.45 -11.05
CA ASN A 38 -7.72 -14.80 -11.61
C ASN A 38 -7.59 -15.86 -10.50
N TYR A 39 -6.76 -15.59 -9.48
CA TYR A 39 -6.64 -16.47 -8.33
C TYR A 39 -7.99 -16.65 -7.62
N PHE A 40 -8.66 -15.56 -7.24
CA PHE A 40 -9.93 -15.65 -6.53
C PHE A 40 -11.05 -16.27 -7.36
N ASN A 41 -11.15 -15.95 -8.64
CA ASN A 41 -12.10 -16.61 -9.54
C ASN A 41 -11.87 -18.12 -9.59
N THR A 42 -10.62 -18.55 -9.65
CA THR A 42 -10.26 -19.98 -9.70
C THR A 42 -10.61 -20.70 -8.42
N VAL A 43 -10.15 -20.19 -7.26
CA VAL A 43 -10.32 -20.89 -5.96
C VAL A 43 -11.76 -20.83 -5.46
N SER A 44 -12.53 -19.83 -5.87
CA SER A 44 -13.94 -19.68 -5.49
C SER A 44 -14.92 -20.26 -6.50
N HIS A 45 -14.45 -20.87 -7.58
CA HIS A 45 -15.28 -21.31 -8.71
C HIS A 45 -16.15 -20.18 -9.27
N ASN A 46 -15.56 -19.01 -9.46
CA ASN A 46 -16.19 -17.76 -9.91
C ASN A 46 -17.25 -17.18 -8.94
N ALA A 47 -17.25 -17.58 -7.67
CA ALA A 47 -18.14 -17.00 -6.68
C ALA A 47 -17.65 -15.67 -6.10
N PHE A 48 -16.35 -15.39 -6.24
CA PHE A 48 -15.71 -14.16 -5.79
C PHE A 48 -14.63 -13.71 -6.78
N GLY A 49 -14.53 -12.41 -7.02
CA GLY A 49 -13.52 -11.79 -7.88
C GLY A 49 -13.47 -10.28 -7.67
N ILE A 50 -12.53 -9.64 -8.36
CA ILE A 50 -12.36 -8.18 -8.39
C ILE A 50 -13.03 -7.66 -9.67
N ASP A 51 -13.87 -6.65 -9.56
CA ASP A 51 -14.43 -5.92 -10.72
C ASP A 51 -13.31 -5.05 -11.33
N LEU A 52 -12.59 -5.60 -12.30
CA LEU A 52 -11.45 -4.92 -12.93
C LEU A 52 -11.88 -3.67 -13.70
N ASP A 53 -13.11 -3.62 -14.23
CA ASP A 53 -13.63 -2.46 -14.96
C ASP A 53 -13.89 -1.26 -14.04
N LYS A 54 -14.10 -1.52 -12.75
CA LYS A 54 -14.29 -0.49 -11.71
C LYS A 54 -13.05 -0.26 -10.86
N SER A 55 -12.02 -1.08 -11.01
CA SER A 55 -10.76 -0.89 -10.30
C SER A 55 -9.95 0.23 -10.93
N VAL A 56 -9.45 1.13 -10.11
CA VAL A 56 -8.69 2.31 -10.57
C VAL A 56 -7.40 2.43 -9.78
N ILE A 57 -6.30 2.69 -10.49
CA ILE A 57 -4.98 2.94 -9.89
C ILE A 57 -4.70 4.44 -9.94
N PHE A 58 -4.48 5.03 -8.77
CA PHE A 58 -4.08 6.42 -8.60
C PHE A 58 -2.59 6.53 -8.19
N PRO A 59 -1.96 7.70 -8.41
CA PRO A 59 -2.42 8.94 -9.04
C PRO A 59 -2.81 8.77 -10.50
N ALA A 60 -3.56 9.74 -11.05
CA ALA A 60 -4.01 9.68 -12.45
C ALA A 60 -2.85 9.66 -13.47
N SER A 61 -1.70 10.26 -13.16
CA SER A 61 -0.49 10.19 -13.99
C SER A 61 0.19 8.82 -13.88
N ASN A 62 0.72 8.29 -14.99
CA ASN A 62 1.40 6.99 -15.02
C ASN A 62 2.73 6.96 -14.26
N ASP A 63 3.42 8.08 -14.18
CA ASP A 63 4.79 8.18 -13.67
C ASP A 63 4.87 8.89 -12.32
N SER A 64 3.77 8.97 -11.58
CA SER A 64 3.74 9.67 -10.30
C SER A 64 3.28 8.78 -9.15
N SER A 65 3.75 9.11 -7.97
CA SER A 65 3.28 8.58 -6.69
C SER A 65 2.86 9.73 -5.79
N TYR A 66 2.00 9.46 -4.80
CA TYR A 66 1.72 10.43 -3.77
C TYR A 66 2.90 10.56 -2.82
N ARG A 67 3.33 11.78 -2.54
CA ARG A 67 4.34 12.08 -1.53
C ARG A 67 3.67 12.44 -0.23
N LEU A 68 3.90 11.63 0.79
CA LEU A 68 3.45 11.91 2.15
C LEU A 68 4.44 12.83 2.86
N ASN A 69 3.95 13.53 3.89
CA ASN A 69 4.76 14.49 4.63
C ASN A 69 5.74 13.83 5.63
N ARG A 70 5.51 12.56 5.95
CA ARG A 70 6.36 11.80 6.88
C ARG A 70 7.24 10.83 6.13
N PRO A 71 8.48 10.59 6.58
CA PRO A 71 9.34 9.57 5.99
C PRO A 71 8.78 8.18 6.27
N MET A 72 9.17 7.19 5.44
CA MET A 72 8.67 5.82 5.53
C MET A 72 8.93 5.19 6.90
N ASN A 73 10.12 5.35 7.46
CA ASN A 73 10.50 4.82 8.76
C ASN A 73 9.69 5.41 9.94
N TYR A 74 8.97 6.51 9.77
CA TYR A 74 8.02 6.97 10.78
C TYR A 74 6.90 5.97 11.01
N TYR A 75 6.45 5.28 9.98
CA TYR A 75 5.29 4.39 10.05
C TYR A 75 5.63 3.01 10.63
N ASN A 76 6.90 2.58 10.57
CA ASN A 76 7.39 1.36 11.22
C ASN A 76 8.76 1.58 11.86
N GLN A 77 8.84 2.48 12.84
CA GLN A 77 10.09 2.85 13.49
C GLN A 77 10.55 1.77 14.45
N LEU A 78 11.81 1.38 14.32
CA LEU A 78 12.47 0.42 15.21
C LEU A 78 12.37 0.85 16.69
N GLY A 79 12.02 -0.09 17.56
CA GLY A 79 11.86 0.14 19.01
C GLY A 79 10.58 0.85 19.44
N MET A 80 9.65 1.08 18.50
CA MET A 80 8.36 1.71 18.77
C MET A 80 7.18 0.72 18.63
N ASP A 81 7.38 -0.52 19.02
CA ASP A 81 6.41 -1.60 18.86
C ASP A 81 5.02 -1.29 19.47
N ASN A 82 5.00 -0.54 20.59
CA ASN A 82 3.75 -0.13 21.25
C ASN A 82 2.92 0.87 20.41
N GLU A 83 3.53 1.55 19.45
CA GLU A 83 2.88 2.52 18.57
C GLU A 83 2.71 1.99 17.14
N HIS A 84 3.24 0.83 16.85
CA HIS A 84 3.29 0.26 15.50
C HIS A 84 1.89 0.26 14.83
N GLU A 85 0.91 -0.33 15.47
CA GLU A 85 -0.45 -0.42 14.94
C GLU A 85 -1.06 0.97 14.67
N LYS A 86 -0.84 1.94 15.57
CA LYS A 86 -1.28 3.32 15.39
C LYS A 86 -0.60 3.99 14.20
N ARG A 87 0.70 3.76 14.02
CA ARG A 87 1.50 4.35 12.94
C ARG A 87 1.13 3.77 11.58
N ILE A 88 0.89 2.46 11.50
CA ILE A 88 0.37 1.82 10.28
C ILE A 88 -1.03 2.35 9.94
N THR A 89 -1.91 2.48 10.94
CA THR A 89 -3.24 3.10 10.72
C THR A 89 -3.11 4.57 10.27
N THR A 90 -2.10 5.29 10.78
CA THR A 90 -1.79 6.66 10.34
C THR A 90 -1.32 6.70 8.89
N LEU A 91 -0.56 5.69 8.42
CA LEU A 91 -0.16 5.61 7.02
C LEU A 91 -1.36 5.54 6.08
N LEU A 92 -2.34 4.67 6.40
CA LEU A 92 -3.58 4.59 5.63
C LEU A 92 -4.30 5.95 5.60
N LYS A 93 -4.42 6.61 6.75
CA LYS A 93 -5.03 7.93 6.86
C LYS A 93 -4.32 8.98 6.00
N ASP A 94 -2.99 9.11 6.16
CA ASP A 94 -2.19 10.11 5.43
C ASP A 94 -2.26 9.87 3.91
N ALA A 95 -2.26 8.61 3.46
CA ALA A 95 -2.39 8.26 2.05
C ALA A 95 -3.76 8.64 1.47
N ILE A 96 -4.85 8.34 2.18
CA ILE A 96 -6.21 8.68 1.77
C ILE A 96 -6.40 10.20 1.70
N GLU A 97 -5.93 10.93 2.72
CA GLU A 97 -6.01 12.39 2.76
C GLU A 97 -5.21 13.00 1.60
N LYS A 98 -4.02 12.48 1.31
CA LYS A 98 -3.18 12.93 0.21
C LYS A 98 -3.80 12.65 -1.16
N ALA A 99 -4.36 11.47 -1.36
CA ALA A 99 -5.05 11.10 -2.58
C ALA A 99 -6.27 11.98 -2.83
N TYR A 100 -7.04 12.29 -1.80
CA TYR A 100 -8.15 13.24 -1.90
C TYR A 100 -7.66 14.68 -2.18
N GLU A 101 -6.58 15.12 -1.54
CA GLU A 101 -6.01 16.45 -1.79
C GLU A 101 -5.66 16.65 -3.26
N VAL A 102 -5.04 15.64 -3.88
CA VAL A 102 -4.51 15.73 -5.26
C VAL A 102 -5.57 15.43 -6.31
N ASP A 103 -6.22 14.26 -6.22
CA ASP A 103 -7.10 13.74 -7.28
C ASP A 103 -8.60 13.87 -6.95
N LYS A 104 -8.97 14.37 -5.77
CA LYS A 104 -10.36 14.55 -5.32
C LYS A 104 -11.20 13.27 -5.40
N ILE A 105 -10.59 12.14 -5.04
CA ILE A 105 -11.19 10.82 -5.14
C ILE A 105 -12.44 10.74 -4.26
N ASP A 106 -13.55 10.28 -4.82
CA ASP A 106 -14.73 9.87 -4.05
C ASP A 106 -14.59 8.39 -3.66
N PHE A 107 -14.15 8.17 -2.43
CA PHE A 107 -13.90 6.83 -1.91
C PHE A 107 -15.17 6.00 -1.69
N ASN A 108 -16.37 6.61 -1.72
CA ASN A 108 -17.64 5.87 -1.65
C ASN A 108 -17.87 4.98 -2.89
N ASN A 109 -17.12 5.19 -3.96
CA ASN A 109 -17.21 4.37 -5.17
C ASN A 109 -16.43 3.05 -5.09
N PHE A 110 -15.70 2.81 -3.98
CA PHE A 110 -14.81 1.66 -3.84
C PHE A 110 -15.10 0.86 -2.56
N ASP A 111 -15.15 -0.46 -2.68
CA ASP A 111 -15.35 -1.37 -1.55
C ASP A 111 -14.08 -1.60 -0.74
N LEU A 112 -12.91 -1.46 -1.37
CA LEU A 112 -11.60 -1.65 -0.77
C LEU A 112 -10.60 -0.65 -1.33
N ILE A 113 -9.76 -0.10 -0.45
CA ILE A 113 -8.65 0.78 -0.79
C ILE A 113 -7.36 0.03 -0.50
N ALA A 114 -6.48 -0.07 -1.51
CA ALA A 114 -5.14 -0.58 -1.34
C ALA A 114 -4.14 0.58 -1.44
N VAL A 115 -3.28 0.70 -0.43
CA VAL A 115 -2.15 1.63 -0.41
C VAL A 115 -0.89 0.83 -0.65
N ILE A 116 -0.21 1.11 -1.76
CA ILE A 116 1.05 0.44 -2.10
C ILE A 116 2.19 1.40 -1.78
N HIS A 117 3.17 0.96 -1.01
CA HIS A 117 4.36 1.73 -0.70
C HIS A 117 5.58 1.21 -1.47
N PRO A 118 6.55 2.07 -1.82
CA PRO A 118 7.77 1.65 -2.49
C PRO A 118 8.63 0.73 -1.63
N GLY A 119 9.35 -0.16 -2.29
CA GLY A 119 10.33 -1.04 -1.67
C GLY A 119 9.73 -2.36 -1.17
N LEU A 120 10.49 -3.02 -0.32
CA LEU A 120 10.16 -4.34 0.20
C LEU A 120 9.20 -4.26 1.40
N GLY A 121 8.47 -5.34 1.63
CA GLY A 121 7.63 -5.50 2.82
C GLY A 121 8.35 -6.24 3.94
N GLN A 122 8.08 -5.87 5.18
CA GLN A 122 8.57 -6.58 6.34
C GLN A 122 7.59 -7.68 6.77
N ASP A 123 7.42 -8.72 5.94
CA ASP A 123 6.56 -9.85 6.29
C ASP A 123 7.28 -10.88 7.16
N PHE A 124 8.59 -10.74 7.30
CA PHE A 124 9.43 -11.65 8.05
C PHE A 124 10.50 -10.90 8.85
N LYS A 125 10.43 -11.00 10.19
CA LYS A 125 11.36 -10.35 11.11
C LYS A 125 12.31 -11.36 11.73
N LEU A 126 13.57 -11.39 11.29
CA LEU A 126 14.64 -12.13 11.96
C LEU A 126 15.52 -11.16 12.76
N PRO A 127 15.48 -11.17 14.09
CA PRO A 127 16.38 -10.40 14.89
C PRO A 127 17.84 -10.67 14.48
N PHE A 128 18.62 -9.62 14.27
CA PHE A 128 20.04 -9.61 13.88
C PHE A 128 20.36 -9.97 12.42
N LEU A 129 19.39 -10.42 11.62
CA LEU A 129 19.61 -10.79 10.22
C LEU A 129 18.83 -9.92 9.23
N ASP A 130 17.85 -9.17 9.71
CA ASP A 130 17.04 -8.27 8.88
C ASP A 130 17.84 -6.97 8.62
N PRO A 131 18.25 -6.69 7.38
CA PRO A 131 18.99 -5.48 7.04
C PRO A 131 18.13 -4.23 7.01
N THR A 132 16.79 -4.39 6.97
CA THR A 132 15.81 -3.31 6.79
C THR A 132 14.63 -3.41 7.78
N PRO A 133 14.90 -3.38 9.10
CA PRO A 133 13.91 -3.66 10.14
C PRO A 133 12.79 -2.61 10.26
N GLU A 134 12.87 -1.53 9.48
CA GLU A 134 11.87 -0.45 9.42
C GLU A 134 11.01 -0.51 8.15
N ASP A 135 11.11 -1.56 7.35
CA ASP A 135 10.22 -1.79 6.22
C ASP A 135 8.79 -2.01 6.71
N ILE A 136 7.81 -1.55 5.93
CA ILE A 136 6.42 -1.57 6.32
C ILE A 136 5.80 -2.93 5.96
N PRO A 137 5.20 -3.65 6.92
CA PRO A 137 4.59 -4.95 6.66
C PRO A 137 3.26 -4.82 5.91
N SER A 138 2.91 -5.87 5.15
CA SER A 138 1.56 -6.02 4.61
C SER A 138 0.53 -6.03 5.75
N THR A 139 -0.43 -5.12 5.72
CA THR A 139 -1.37 -4.96 6.84
C THR A 139 -2.77 -4.64 6.35
N PHE A 140 -3.76 -5.41 6.82
CA PHE A 140 -5.16 -5.02 6.69
C PHE A 140 -5.55 -4.15 7.89
N VAL A 141 -5.90 -2.91 7.60
CA VAL A 141 -6.40 -1.95 8.59
C VAL A 141 -7.91 -2.02 8.58
N ASP A 142 -8.50 -2.51 9.65
CA ASP A 142 -9.95 -2.62 9.80
C ASP A 142 -10.54 -1.44 10.59
N ARG A 143 -11.87 -1.40 10.62
CA ARG A 143 -12.60 -0.37 11.36
C ARG A 143 -12.25 -0.32 12.85
N LYS A 144 -11.98 -1.47 13.48
CA LYS A 144 -11.64 -1.52 14.92
C LYS A 144 -10.29 -0.86 15.18
N MET A 145 -9.30 -1.08 14.31
CA MET A 145 -8.02 -0.39 14.39
C MET A 145 -8.19 1.12 14.22
N ILE A 146 -9.00 1.55 13.25
CA ILE A 146 -9.24 2.97 13.02
C ILE A 146 -9.93 3.60 14.24
N GLU A 147 -11.00 3.01 14.73
CA GLU A 147 -11.75 3.54 15.89
C GLU A 147 -10.92 3.52 17.18
N LYS A 148 -10.01 2.55 17.36
CA LYS A 148 -9.11 2.47 18.51
C LYS A 148 -8.19 3.69 18.64
N TYR A 149 -7.74 4.26 17.52
CA TYR A 149 -6.75 5.34 17.52
C TYR A 149 -7.29 6.69 17.06
N PHE A 150 -8.41 6.71 16.36
CA PHE A 150 -8.99 7.92 15.76
C PHE A 150 -10.48 8.10 16.09
N ASP A 151 -11.04 7.29 16.96
CA ASP A 151 -12.42 7.34 17.49
C ASP A 151 -13.54 7.13 16.46
N LYS A 152 -13.26 7.27 15.17
CA LYS A 152 -14.23 7.18 14.07
C LYS A 152 -13.55 6.87 12.75
N PRO A 153 -14.30 6.42 11.72
CA PRO A 153 -13.80 6.30 10.35
C PRO A 153 -13.17 7.59 9.83
N PHE A 154 -12.26 7.46 8.88
CA PHE A 154 -11.64 8.63 8.24
C PHE A 154 -12.65 9.32 7.35
N ILE A 155 -12.87 10.61 7.59
CA ILE A 155 -13.77 11.44 6.78
C ILE A 155 -12.93 12.30 5.86
N VAL A 156 -13.11 12.13 4.55
CA VAL A 156 -12.38 12.86 3.49
C VAL A 156 -13.38 13.35 2.45
N GLY A 157 -13.58 14.66 2.37
CA GLY A 157 -14.67 15.21 1.59
C GLY A 157 -16.02 14.68 2.07
N ASN A 158 -16.76 14.04 1.18
CA ASN A 158 -18.05 13.40 1.47
C ASN A 158 -17.92 11.88 1.71
N SER A 159 -16.70 11.34 1.69
CA SER A 159 -16.44 9.90 1.83
C SER A 159 -16.12 9.53 3.26
N SER A 160 -16.54 8.32 3.65
CA SER A 160 -16.21 7.68 4.93
C SER A 160 -15.43 6.40 4.66
N VAL A 161 -14.17 6.36 5.10
CA VAL A 161 -13.28 5.21 4.92
C VAL A 161 -13.06 4.53 6.25
N ASP A 162 -13.43 3.26 6.34
CA ASP A 162 -13.37 2.45 7.57
C ASP A 162 -12.48 1.21 7.46
N LYS A 163 -11.86 1.00 6.32
CA LYS A 163 -10.92 -0.11 6.08
C LYS A 163 -10.00 0.18 4.91
N GLY A 164 -8.87 -0.52 4.86
CA GLY A 164 -7.94 -0.51 3.75
C GLY A 164 -6.85 -1.56 3.93
N ILE A 165 -6.08 -1.79 2.88
CA ILE A 165 -4.92 -2.68 2.92
C ILE A 165 -3.68 -1.90 2.56
N ILE A 166 -2.59 -2.16 3.26
CA ILE A 166 -1.26 -1.62 2.98
C ILE A 166 -0.42 -2.76 2.44
N LEU A 167 0.22 -2.55 1.31
CA LEU A 167 1.01 -3.55 0.61
C LEU A 167 2.36 -2.94 0.18
N PRO A 168 3.44 -3.71 0.18
CA PRO A 168 4.70 -3.29 -0.42
C PRO A 168 4.64 -3.38 -1.94
N GLU A 169 5.57 -2.70 -2.59
CA GLU A 169 5.81 -2.78 -4.04
C GLU A 169 6.24 -4.19 -4.45
N SER A 170 7.11 -4.81 -3.65
CA SER A 170 7.54 -6.19 -3.84
C SER A 170 7.80 -6.90 -2.52
N GLN A 171 7.92 -8.23 -2.58
CA GLN A 171 8.18 -9.08 -1.41
C GLN A 171 9.67 -9.49 -1.34
N ASN A 172 10.13 -9.78 -0.13
CA ASN A 172 11.46 -10.37 0.12
C ASN A 172 11.50 -11.84 -0.27
#